data_536a03f8d59feac8d8fbe5968b31c73e
#
_entry.id   536a03f8d59feac8d8fbe5968b31c73e
#
_cell.length_a   1.000
_cell.length_b   1.000
_cell.length_c   1.000
_cell.angle_alpha   90.00
_cell.angle_beta   90.00
_cell.angle_gamma   90.00
#
_symmetry.space_group_name_H-M   'P 1'
#
loop_
_entity.id
_entity.type
_entity.pdbx_description
1 polymer ?
#
loop_
_entity_poly.entity_id
_entity_poly.type
_entity_poly.pdbx_seq_one_letter_code
_entity_poly.pdbx_strand_id
1 'polypeptide(L)'
;MWLITFDIDGTMEFGDPNGILTQEHVHYFRERGALVGSASDRPESTQWQMWREYGVEPDFVILKHRMPDLRERYPEAEAYWHVGDRPLDQQAAKSADFTFFWPDQFPTPEMASGFFDDPNLEGVPEYDTVEEAAIELASRALNGHAGVPPRPSEYPRLDSRSNPMNSNFPI
;
A
#
# COMPACT_ATOMS: atom_id res chain seq x y z
N MET A 1 -3.10 -1.51 -16.02
CA MET A 1 -1.87 -1.02 -15.32
C MET A 1 -2.28 -0.60 -13.92
N TRP A 2 -1.49 -0.97 -12.91
CA TRP A 2 -1.72 -0.59 -11.50
C TRP A 2 -0.84 0.58 -11.11
N LEU A 3 -1.32 1.43 -10.20
CA LEU A 3 -0.55 2.51 -9.60
C LEU A 3 -0.46 2.27 -8.10
N ILE A 4 0.76 2.15 -7.59
CA ILE A 4 1.04 1.82 -6.20
C ILE A 4 1.85 2.94 -5.57
N THR A 5 1.34 3.49 -4.47
CA THR A 5 2.03 4.49 -3.67
C THR A 5 2.42 3.90 -2.32
N PHE A 6 3.64 4.18 -1.88
CA PHE A 6 4.10 3.84 -0.54
C PHE A 6 4.27 5.11 0.29
N ASP A 7 3.82 5.10 1.56
CA ASP A 7 4.44 6.00 2.53
C ASP A 7 5.90 5.58 2.74
N ILE A 8 6.72 6.43 3.31
CA ILE A 8 8.14 6.15 3.49
C ILE A 8 8.41 5.70 4.92
N ASP A 9 8.14 6.58 5.88
CA ASP A 9 8.47 6.35 7.28
C ASP A 9 7.56 5.28 7.89
N GLY A 10 8.14 4.27 8.54
CA GLY A 10 7.38 3.14 9.09
C GLY A 10 6.87 2.15 8.04
N THR A 11 6.99 2.44 6.75
CA THR A 11 6.48 1.63 5.64
C THR A 11 7.61 1.00 4.84
N MET A 12 8.52 1.80 4.30
CA MET A 12 9.67 1.32 3.54
C MET A 12 10.89 1.09 4.44
N GLU A 13 11.72 0.09 4.13
CA GLU A 13 12.91 -0.23 4.94
C GLU A 13 13.93 0.92 5.02
N PHE A 14 13.91 1.85 4.06
CA PHE A 14 14.75 3.04 4.08
C PHE A 14 14.10 4.26 4.77
N GLY A 15 12.91 4.10 5.33
CA GLY A 15 12.24 5.15 6.11
C GLY A 15 12.86 5.38 7.49
N ASP A 16 12.40 6.40 8.17
CA ASP A 16 12.77 6.70 9.56
C ASP A 16 11.51 7.07 10.37
N PRO A 17 10.98 6.11 11.18
CA PRO A 17 11.52 4.78 11.43
C PRO A 17 11.47 3.86 10.19
N ASN A 18 12.34 2.83 10.21
CA ASN A 18 12.35 1.81 9.16
C ASN A 18 11.04 1.04 9.13
N GLY A 19 10.53 0.80 7.92
CA GLY A 19 9.42 -0.09 7.67
C GLY A 19 9.86 -1.49 7.26
N ILE A 20 8.91 -2.30 6.81
CA ILE A 20 9.12 -3.71 6.45
C ILE A 20 9.14 -3.97 4.94
N LEU A 21 8.72 -3.00 4.13
CA LEU A 21 8.70 -3.17 2.67
C LEU A 21 10.06 -2.86 2.06
N THR A 22 10.51 -3.76 1.19
CA THR A 22 11.85 -3.78 0.62
C THR A 22 11.87 -3.47 -0.87
N GLN A 23 13.07 -3.36 -1.46
CA GLN A 23 13.25 -3.24 -2.91
C GLN A 23 12.56 -4.38 -3.67
N GLU A 24 12.54 -5.58 -3.11
CA GLU A 24 11.94 -6.75 -3.76
C GLU A 24 10.45 -6.55 -4.04
N HIS A 25 9.72 -5.93 -3.09
CA HIS A 25 8.31 -5.56 -3.31
C HIS A 25 8.16 -4.58 -4.48
N VAL A 26 9.00 -3.55 -4.53
CA VAL A 26 8.96 -2.55 -5.61
C VAL A 26 9.24 -3.19 -6.96
N HIS A 27 10.34 -3.96 -7.07
CA HIS A 27 10.73 -4.63 -8.32
C HIS A 27 9.68 -5.62 -8.77
N TYR A 28 9.14 -6.41 -7.85
CA TYR A 28 8.10 -7.40 -8.14
C TYR A 28 6.90 -6.79 -8.87
N PHE A 29 6.37 -5.68 -8.36
CA PHE A 29 5.20 -5.03 -8.97
C PHE A 29 5.57 -4.27 -10.26
N ARG A 30 6.74 -3.65 -10.33
CA ARG A 30 7.19 -2.97 -11.56
C ARG A 30 7.40 -3.92 -12.72
N GLU A 31 7.97 -5.09 -12.48
CA GLU A 31 8.13 -6.15 -13.49
C GLU A 31 6.78 -6.62 -14.06
N ARG A 32 5.72 -6.43 -13.31
CA ARG A 32 4.34 -6.74 -13.72
C ARG A 32 3.59 -5.53 -14.28
N GLY A 33 4.31 -4.46 -14.58
CA GLY A 33 3.78 -3.27 -15.25
C GLY A 33 3.08 -2.27 -14.32
N ALA A 34 3.28 -2.36 -13.00
CA ALA A 34 2.80 -1.34 -12.09
C ALA A 34 3.68 -0.08 -12.14
N LEU A 35 3.08 1.09 -12.03
CA LEU A 35 3.77 2.33 -11.67
C LEU A 35 3.92 2.39 -10.17
N VAL A 36 5.14 2.61 -9.70
CA VAL A 36 5.46 2.60 -8.26
C VAL A 36 6.12 3.90 -7.86
N GLY A 37 5.62 4.50 -6.80
CA GLY A 37 6.19 5.71 -6.23
C GLY A 37 5.83 5.90 -4.77
N SER A 38 6.07 7.09 -4.24
CA SER A 38 5.73 7.41 -2.85
C SER A 38 4.74 8.57 -2.73
N ALA A 39 3.92 8.47 -1.68
CA ALA A 39 3.06 9.53 -1.21
C ALA A 39 3.30 9.71 0.29
N SER A 40 4.10 10.70 0.66
CA SER A 40 4.57 10.91 2.03
C SER A 40 4.39 12.36 2.48
N ASP A 41 4.48 12.60 3.78
CA ASP A 41 4.50 13.95 4.36
C ASP A 41 5.86 14.64 4.17
N ARG A 42 6.90 13.88 3.77
CA ARG A 42 8.22 14.45 3.46
C ARG A 42 8.17 15.28 2.18
N PRO A 43 8.95 16.37 2.09
CA PRO A 43 9.09 17.14 0.84
C PRO A 43 9.45 16.23 -0.34
N GLU A 44 8.89 16.49 -1.51
CA GLU A 44 9.13 15.66 -2.71
C GLU A 44 10.62 15.53 -3.05
N SER A 45 11.41 16.59 -2.87
CA SER A 45 12.87 16.55 -3.08
C SER A 45 13.57 15.56 -2.14
N THR A 46 13.12 15.48 -0.88
CA THR A 46 13.63 14.51 0.09
C THR A 46 13.23 13.09 -0.28
N GLN A 47 11.98 12.89 -0.70
CA GLN A 47 11.51 11.59 -1.16
C GLN A 47 12.36 11.10 -2.34
N TRP A 48 12.58 11.94 -3.36
CA TRP A 48 13.45 11.62 -4.50
C TRP A 48 14.87 11.25 -4.08
N GLN A 49 15.45 11.99 -3.13
CA GLN A 49 16.78 11.70 -2.61
C GLN A 49 16.82 10.34 -1.94
N MET A 50 15.88 10.05 -1.03
CA MET A 50 15.81 8.78 -0.30
C MET A 50 15.69 7.58 -1.25
N TRP A 51 14.82 7.66 -2.26
CA TRP A 51 14.68 6.62 -3.26
C TRP A 51 15.98 6.37 -4.04
N ARG A 52 16.69 7.42 -4.45
CA ARG A 52 17.97 7.31 -5.17
C ARG A 52 19.07 6.72 -4.29
N GLU A 53 19.16 7.14 -3.04
CA GLU A 53 20.13 6.60 -2.08
C GLU A 53 19.88 5.11 -1.80
N TYR A 54 18.60 4.71 -1.88
CA TYR A 54 18.20 3.31 -1.78
C TYR A 54 18.46 2.50 -3.06
N GLY A 55 18.78 3.16 -4.17
CA GLY A 55 19.12 2.53 -5.44
C GLY A 55 17.92 2.17 -6.31
N VAL A 56 16.77 2.74 -6.04
CA VAL A 56 15.55 2.56 -6.82
C VAL A 56 15.09 3.92 -7.34
N GLU A 57 14.76 4.01 -8.62
CA GLU A 57 14.14 5.20 -9.19
C GLU A 57 12.61 5.01 -9.21
N PRO A 58 11.83 5.79 -8.45
CA PRO A 58 10.39 5.70 -8.47
C PRO A 58 9.83 6.32 -9.76
N ASP A 59 8.64 5.90 -10.19
CA ASP A 59 7.97 6.49 -11.34
C ASP A 59 7.40 7.88 -11.02
N PHE A 60 7.12 8.14 -9.75
CA PHE A 60 6.66 9.43 -9.24
C PHE A 60 6.92 9.54 -7.73
N VAL A 61 6.96 10.77 -7.25
CA VAL A 61 6.80 11.10 -5.83
C VAL A 61 5.77 12.21 -5.69
N ILE A 62 5.02 12.21 -4.59
CA ILE A 62 4.00 13.22 -4.33
C ILE A 62 3.84 13.44 -2.83
N LEU A 63 3.36 14.62 -2.45
CA LEU A 63 2.92 14.85 -1.08
C LEU A 63 1.63 14.08 -0.80
N LYS A 64 1.50 13.50 0.39
CA LYS A 64 0.38 12.64 0.76
C LYS A 64 -1.00 13.29 0.50
N HIS A 65 -1.16 14.55 0.86
CA HIS A 65 -2.41 15.28 0.66
C HIS A 65 -2.76 15.55 -0.82
N ARG A 66 -1.80 15.32 -1.73
CA ARG A 66 -1.97 15.47 -3.17
C ARG A 66 -2.19 14.15 -3.91
N MET A 67 -2.37 13.06 -3.20
CA MET A 67 -2.66 11.75 -3.82
C MET A 67 -3.81 11.80 -4.85
N PRO A 68 -4.89 12.60 -4.66
CA PRO A 68 -5.94 12.71 -5.68
C PRO A 68 -5.43 13.15 -7.07
N ASP A 69 -4.34 13.94 -7.13
CA ASP A 69 -3.74 14.41 -8.38
C ASP A 69 -3.20 13.24 -9.23
N LEU A 70 -2.89 12.09 -8.61
CA LEU A 70 -2.42 10.91 -9.33
C LEU A 70 -3.52 10.30 -10.22
N ARG A 71 -4.77 10.37 -9.81
CA ARG A 71 -5.88 9.92 -10.66
C ARG A 71 -6.05 10.78 -11.90
N GLU A 72 -5.82 12.08 -11.77
CA GLU A 72 -5.86 13.00 -12.91
C GLU A 72 -4.65 12.81 -13.83
N ARG A 73 -3.48 12.48 -13.26
CA ARG A 73 -2.24 12.28 -14.01
C ARG A 73 -2.18 10.93 -14.72
N TYR A 74 -2.78 9.91 -14.16
CA TYR A 74 -2.76 8.52 -14.65
C TYR A 74 -4.18 7.94 -14.74
N PRO A 75 -5.09 8.55 -15.51
CA PRO A 75 -6.50 8.15 -15.57
C PRO A 75 -6.70 6.76 -16.17
N GLU A 76 -5.68 6.22 -16.85
CA GLU A 76 -5.68 4.88 -17.45
C GLU A 76 -5.33 3.76 -16.45
N ALA A 77 -4.98 4.09 -15.21
CA ALA A 77 -4.72 3.07 -14.21
C ALA A 77 -6.01 2.37 -13.81
N GLU A 78 -5.96 1.04 -13.79
CA GLU A 78 -7.10 0.16 -13.46
C GLU A 78 -7.31 0.06 -11.95
N ALA A 79 -6.24 0.21 -11.18
CA ALA A 79 -6.28 0.20 -9.73
C ALA A 79 -5.28 1.20 -9.15
N TYR A 80 -5.65 1.80 -8.00
CA TYR A 80 -4.84 2.74 -7.25
C TYR A 80 -4.70 2.23 -5.83
N TRP A 81 -3.48 1.95 -5.41
CA TRP A 81 -3.16 1.41 -4.10
C TRP A 81 -2.27 2.34 -3.30
N HIS A 82 -2.53 2.40 -2.01
CA HIS A 82 -1.66 3.08 -1.06
C HIS A 82 -1.31 2.17 0.10
N VAL A 83 -0.03 2.12 0.42
CA VAL A 83 0.50 1.36 1.55
C VAL A 83 1.09 2.32 2.57
N GLY A 84 0.66 2.22 3.82
CA GLY A 84 1.12 3.08 4.90
C GLY A 84 0.89 2.47 6.27
N ASP A 85 1.62 2.94 7.27
CA ASP A 85 1.65 2.37 8.62
C ASP A 85 0.79 3.12 9.64
N ARG A 86 0.14 4.22 9.22
CA ARG A 86 -0.63 5.08 10.12
C ARG A 86 -2.07 5.26 9.69
N PRO A 87 -3.00 5.52 10.64
CA PRO A 87 -4.39 5.85 10.32
C PRO A 87 -4.54 7.07 9.39
N LEU A 88 -3.58 8.00 9.39
CA LEU A 88 -3.56 9.15 8.48
C LEU A 88 -3.32 8.71 7.03
N ASP A 89 -2.54 7.64 6.81
CA ASP A 89 -2.32 7.07 5.48
C ASP A 89 -3.61 6.46 4.93
N GLN A 90 -4.31 5.71 5.78
CA GLN A 90 -5.61 5.16 5.44
C GLN A 90 -6.64 6.27 5.11
N GLN A 91 -6.65 7.35 5.88
CA GLN A 91 -7.53 8.49 5.62
C GLN A 91 -7.19 9.19 4.30
N ALA A 92 -5.90 9.37 4.01
CA ALA A 92 -5.43 9.95 2.76
C ALA A 92 -5.81 9.08 1.55
N ALA A 93 -5.57 7.76 1.66
CA ALA A 93 -5.98 6.80 0.65
C ALA A 93 -7.49 6.87 0.36
N LYS A 94 -8.30 6.84 1.42
CA LYS A 94 -9.75 6.95 1.29
C LYS A 94 -10.19 8.26 0.63
N SER A 95 -9.53 9.37 0.98
CA SER A 95 -9.85 10.69 0.40
C SER A 95 -9.46 10.79 -1.08
N ALA A 96 -8.47 10.01 -1.51
CA ALA A 96 -8.03 9.91 -2.89
C ALA A 96 -8.75 8.81 -3.69
N ASP A 97 -9.64 8.05 -3.05
CA ASP A 97 -10.29 6.87 -3.61
C ASP A 97 -9.25 5.81 -4.06
N PHE A 98 -8.30 5.53 -3.16
CA PHE A 98 -7.28 4.49 -3.28
C PHE A 98 -7.60 3.33 -2.35
N THR A 99 -7.35 2.10 -2.80
CA THR A 99 -7.35 0.93 -1.92
C THR A 99 -6.17 1.03 -0.96
N PHE A 100 -6.41 0.87 0.34
CA PHE A 100 -5.40 0.99 1.37
C PHE A 100 -4.93 -0.38 1.87
N PHE A 101 -3.62 -0.50 2.08
CA PHE A 101 -3.01 -1.66 2.72
C PHE A 101 -2.12 -1.21 3.90
N TRP A 102 -2.17 -1.96 4.99
CA TRP A 102 -1.13 -1.92 6.00
C TRP A 102 0.12 -2.63 5.48
N PRO A 103 1.35 -2.25 5.89
CA PRO A 103 2.57 -2.86 5.36
C PRO A 103 2.63 -4.38 5.52
N ASP A 104 2.14 -4.89 6.65
CA ASP A 104 2.07 -6.33 6.96
C ASP A 104 0.94 -7.07 6.21
N GLN A 105 0.05 -6.34 5.58
CA GLN A 105 -1.05 -6.85 4.76
C GLN A 105 -0.78 -6.70 3.25
N PHE A 106 0.27 -5.99 2.89
CA PHE A 106 0.64 -5.83 1.49
C PHE A 106 1.27 -7.12 0.97
N PRO A 107 0.88 -7.61 -0.24
CA PRO A 107 1.37 -8.89 -0.75
C PRO A 107 2.88 -8.92 -0.88
N THR A 108 3.54 -9.93 -0.29
CA THR A 108 4.95 -10.16 -0.52
C THR A 108 5.19 -10.79 -1.90
N PRO A 109 6.41 -10.66 -2.47
CA PRO A 109 6.77 -11.33 -3.71
C PRO A 109 6.49 -12.83 -3.69
N GLU A 110 6.77 -13.52 -2.58
CA GLU A 110 6.54 -14.97 -2.44
C GLU A 110 5.03 -15.29 -2.43
N MET A 111 4.24 -14.49 -1.74
CA MET A 111 2.79 -14.65 -1.69
C MET A 111 2.17 -14.39 -3.07
N ALA A 112 2.64 -13.35 -3.74
CA ALA A 112 2.12 -12.94 -5.02
C ALA A 112 2.61 -13.87 -6.17
N SER A 113 3.83 -14.44 -6.11
CA SER A 113 4.35 -15.34 -7.14
C SER A 113 3.53 -16.62 -7.24
N GLY A 114 3.16 -17.22 -6.09
CA GLY A 114 2.31 -18.41 -6.08
C GLY A 114 0.93 -18.19 -6.70
N PHE A 115 0.54 -16.95 -6.87
CA PHE A 115 -0.77 -16.59 -7.37
C PHE A 115 -0.78 -16.15 -8.84
N PHE A 116 0.16 -15.32 -9.25
CA PHE A 116 0.23 -14.82 -10.64
C PHE A 116 0.92 -15.80 -11.58
N ASP A 117 1.73 -16.72 -11.06
CA ASP A 117 2.54 -17.65 -11.86
C ASP A 117 1.97 -19.08 -11.86
N ASP A 118 0.83 -19.35 -11.20
CA ASP A 118 0.19 -20.68 -11.25
C ASP A 118 -0.70 -20.81 -12.50
N PRO A 119 -0.25 -21.57 -13.52
CA PRO A 119 -1.04 -21.80 -14.73
C PRO A 119 -2.26 -22.72 -14.50
N ASN A 120 -2.42 -23.27 -13.28
CA ASN A 120 -3.50 -24.18 -12.92
C ASN A 120 -4.59 -23.53 -12.06
N LEU A 121 -4.66 -22.22 -12.01
CA LEU A 121 -5.77 -21.48 -11.37
C LEU A 121 -7.08 -21.65 -12.17
N GLU A 122 -7.44 -22.91 -12.43
CA GLU A 122 -8.79 -23.27 -12.81
C GLU A 122 -9.69 -23.07 -11.59
N GLY A 123 -10.49 -22.03 -11.59
CA GLY A 123 -11.45 -21.73 -10.53
C GLY A 123 -11.20 -20.44 -9.76
N VAL A 124 -10.40 -19.52 -10.29
CA VAL A 124 -10.41 -18.13 -9.81
C VAL A 124 -11.82 -17.58 -10.03
N PRO A 125 -12.51 -17.11 -8.99
CA PRO A 125 -13.77 -16.43 -9.18
C PRO A 125 -13.58 -15.30 -10.19
N GLU A 126 -14.52 -15.16 -11.11
CA GLU A 126 -14.54 -14.04 -12.01
C GLU A 126 -14.80 -12.78 -11.16
N TYR A 127 -13.79 -11.94 -11.01
CA TYR A 127 -13.90 -10.70 -10.26
C TYR A 127 -14.36 -9.61 -11.21
N ASP A 128 -15.31 -8.81 -10.78
CA ASP A 128 -15.83 -7.70 -11.58
C ASP A 128 -14.78 -6.61 -11.81
N THR A 129 -13.76 -6.55 -10.94
CA THR A 129 -12.65 -5.60 -11.06
C THR A 129 -11.31 -6.23 -10.66
N VAL A 130 -10.22 -5.72 -11.24
CA VAL A 130 -8.83 -6.08 -10.84
C VAL A 130 -8.59 -5.74 -9.36
N GLU A 131 -9.24 -4.71 -8.86
CA GLU A 131 -9.18 -4.26 -7.47
C GLU A 131 -9.76 -5.30 -6.51
N GLU A 132 -10.91 -5.87 -6.81
CA GLU A 132 -11.51 -6.96 -6.02
C GLU A 132 -10.63 -8.20 -6.02
N ALA A 133 -10.09 -8.57 -7.18
CA ALA A 133 -9.13 -9.66 -7.28
C ALA A 133 -7.90 -9.42 -6.40
N ALA A 134 -7.32 -8.22 -6.44
CA ALA A 134 -6.14 -7.87 -5.66
C ALA A 134 -6.40 -7.87 -4.16
N ILE A 135 -7.54 -7.35 -3.70
CA ILE A 135 -7.95 -7.35 -2.29
C ILE A 135 -8.14 -8.78 -1.79
N GLU A 136 -8.82 -9.63 -2.57
CA GLU A 136 -9.02 -11.03 -2.19
C GLU A 136 -7.71 -11.80 -2.15
N LEU A 137 -6.80 -11.53 -3.08
CA LEU A 137 -5.47 -12.11 -3.13
C LEU A 137 -4.64 -11.78 -1.89
N ALA A 138 -4.57 -10.49 -1.56
CA ALA A 138 -3.89 -10.04 -0.36
C ALA A 138 -4.48 -10.69 0.89
N SER A 139 -5.81 -10.82 0.98
CA SER A 139 -6.50 -11.45 2.09
C SER A 139 -6.25 -12.96 2.18
N ARG A 140 -6.23 -13.68 1.06
CA ARG A 140 -5.91 -15.13 1.03
C ARG A 140 -4.47 -15.40 1.45
N ALA A 141 -3.54 -14.58 0.99
CA ALA A 141 -2.14 -14.67 1.35
C ALA A 141 -1.92 -14.51 2.86
N LEU A 142 -2.64 -13.58 3.50
CA LEU A 142 -2.52 -13.31 4.94
C LEU A 142 -3.12 -14.38 5.83
N ASN A 143 -4.22 -14.99 5.42
CA ASN A 143 -4.99 -15.87 6.31
C ASN A 143 -4.68 -17.37 6.16
N GLY A 144 -3.89 -17.77 5.15
CA GLY A 144 -3.54 -19.18 4.93
C GLY A 144 -4.74 -20.13 4.75
N HIS A 145 -5.95 -19.58 4.69
CA HIS A 145 -7.23 -20.28 4.60
C HIS A 145 -8.14 -19.56 3.63
N ALA A 146 -8.94 -20.32 2.88
CA ALA A 146 -9.93 -19.81 1.95
C ALA A 146 -11.10 -19.12 2.67
N GLY A 147 -10.85 -17.93 3.20
CA GLY A 147 -11.87 -17.05 3.78
C GLY A 147 -12.19 -15.92 2.82
N VAL A 148 -13.44 -15.48 2.79
CA VAL A 148 -13.86 -14.28 2.05
C VAL A 148 -13.07 -13.09 2.60
N PRO A 149 -12.46 -12.26 1.75
CA PRO A 149 -11.73 -11.08 2.20
C PRO A 149 -12.67 -10.14 2.95
N PRO A 150 -12.19 -9.48 4.01
CA PRO A 150 -12.95 -8.41 4.62
C PRO A 150 -13.21 -7.33 3.57
N ARG A 151 -14.47 -6.88 3.47
CA ARG A 151 -14.80 -5.73 2.62
C ARG A 151 -14.00 -4.52 3.09
N PRO A 152 -13.68 -3.55 2.23
CA PRO A 152 -12.93 -2.33 2.64
C PRO A 152 -13.54 -1.59 3.85
N SER A 153 -14.83 -1.79 4.13
CA SER A 153 -15.53 -1.25 5.30
C SER A 153 -15.32 -2.07 6.59
N GLU A 154 -14.70 -3.25 6.50
CA GLU A 154 -14.54 -4.20 7.63
C GLU A 154 -13.13 -4.20 8.21
N TYR A 155 -12.22 -3.36 7.70
CA TYR A 155 -10.97 -3.13 8.41
C TYR A 155 -11.27 -2.61 9.82
N PRO A 156 -10.65 -3.20 10.86
CA PRO A 156 -10.90 -2.78 12.23
C PRO A 156 -10.68 -1.27 12.32
N ARG A 157 -11.75 -0.53 12.56
CA ARG A 157 -11.63 0.87 12.95
C ARG A 157 -10.80 0.84 14.23
N LEU A 158 -9.60 1.35 14.17
CA LEU A 158 -8.86 1.67 15.39
C LEU A 158 -9.75 2.59 16.17
N ASP A 159 -10.31 2.05 17.25
CA ASP A 159 -11.19 2.81 18.13
C ASP A 159 -10.37 3.96 18.68
N SER A 160 -10.76 5.17 18.35
CA SER A 160 -10.10 6.41 18.77
C SER A 160 -10.15 6.64 20.29
N ARG A 161 -10.55 5.61 21.07
CA ARG A 161 -10.72 5.65 22.52
C ARG A 161 -9.57 5.08 23.33
N SER A 162 -8.53 4.54 22.73
CA SER A 162 -7.37 4.01 23.46
C SER A 162 -6.16 4.94 23.41
N ASN A 163 -6.39 6.23 23.67
CA ASN A 163 -5.29 7.10 24.07
C ASN A 163 -5.44 7.37 25.58
N PRO A 164 -4.75 6.65 26.46
CA PRO A 164 -4.64 7.06 27.85
C PRO A 164 -3.68 8.24 27.90
N MET A 165 -4.21 9.45 27.71
CA MET A 165 -3.52 10.63 28.25
C MET A 165 -3.52 10.49 29.76
N ASN A 166 -2.48 9.91 30.26
CA ASN A 166 -2.17 9.94 31.68
C ASN A 166 -1.58 11.31 32.01
N SER A 167 -2.49 12.25 32.31
CA SER A 167 -2.16 13.53 32.90
C SER A 167 -1.86 13.33 34.38
N ASN A 168 -0.62 13.11 34.74
CA ASN A 168 -0.14 13.31 36.09
C ASN A 168 1.20 14.06 36.03
N PHE A 169 1.10 15.38 36.01
CA PHE A 169 2.16 16.23 36.55
C PHE A 169 1.74 16.64 37.98
N PRO A 170 2.49 16.24 39.00
CA PRO A 170 2.34 16.87 40.33
C PRO A 170 2.99 18.25 40.31
N ILE A 171 2.38 19.13 41.03
CA ILE A 171 2.74 20.51 41.33
C ILE A 171 4.09 20.56 42.06
#